data_980ade5abe01ffdb6bed8010a26f7cbc
#
_entry.id   980ade5abe01ffdb6bed8010a26f7cbc
#
_cell.length_a   1.000
_cell.length_b   1.000
_cell.length_c   1.000
_cell.angle_alpha   90.00
_cell.angle_beta   90.00
_cell.angle_gamma   90.00
#
_symmetry.space_group_name_H-M   'P 1'
#
loop_
_entity.id
_entity.type
_entity.pdbx_description
1 polymer ?
#
loop_
_entity_poly.entity_id
_entity_poly.type
_entity_poly.pdbx_seq_one_letter_code
_entity_poly.pdbx_strand_id
1 'polypeptide(L)'
;MLDFEFKKMQIGNEVLAYREGGKGERVIVLIHGNMSSSLHFDVLMSALEPHFKIYAPDLRGFGHSSYHERFNSLKELSEDIELFVEKLRLKDFDMLGWSTGGGICLQFAADNPEIVRRLVLVESVGITGYPMFHKDVDGQPILDKPLLTKEDVALDPVQVRPVLEAIEKKDADFYRALWNAAIYTAGNQPDHEHYEVYIQEMLLQRNLVDIDYSLMYFNMSREENIYGVGTGDIEKVDCLVDVIQGKNDFVVPLEMAEGICKALSPKGKVTYHLLDKCGHNPMVDQLDKVVEIIMAR
;
A
#
# COMPACT_ATOMS: atom_id res chain seq x y z
N MET A 1 -22.59 -5.15 -0.89
CA MET A 1 -21.21 -5.69 -1.02
C MET A 1 -21.19 -6.80 -2.05
N LEU A 2 -20.31 -6.77 -3.04
CA LEU A 2 -20.10 -7.92 -3.93
C LEU A 2 -19.31 -8.99 -3.19
N ASP A 3 -19.78 -10.24 -3.31
CA ASP A 3 -19.16 -11.39 -2.64
C ASP A 3 -18.07 -11.96 -3.56
N PHE A 4 -16.87 -11.36 -3.52
CA PHE A 4 -15.73 -11.90 -4.24
C PHE A 4 -15.26 -13.21 -3.59
N GLU A 5 -14.87 -14.18 -4.43
CA GLU A 5 -14.41 -15.47 -3.94
C GLU A 5 -13.19 -15.29 -3.01
N PHE A 6 -13.34 -15.71 -1.77
CA PHE A 6 -12.31 -15.62 -0.76
C PHE A 6 -11.54 -16.95 -0.66
N LYS A 7 -10.24 -16.89 -0.89
CA LYS A 7 -9.34 -18.05 -0.97
C LYS A 7 -8.16 -17.92 -0.02
N LYS A 8 -7.46 -19.01 0.17
CA LYS A 8 -6.18 -19.06 0.90
C LYS A 8 -5.15 -19.83 0.10
N MET A 9 -3.89 -19.37 0.14
CA MET A 9 -2.77 -19.95 -0.57
C MET A 9 -1.56 -20.07 0.35
N GLN A 10 -0.99 -21.27 0.47
CA GLN A 10 0.28 -21.45 1.16
C GLN A 10 1.42 -20.88 0.33
N ILE A 11 2.21 -19.97 0.91
CA ILE A 11 3.44 -19.43 0.35
C ILE A 11 4.57 -19.64 1.37
N GLY A 12 5.57 -20.46 1.05
CA GLY A 12 6.59 -20.79 2.05
C GLY A 12 5.98 -21.23 3.38
N ASN A 13 6.34 -20.55 4.49
CA ASN A 13 5.80 -20.81 5.82
C ASN A 13 4.51 -20.02 6.11
N GLU A 14 4.10 -19.10 5.24
CA GLU A 14 2.94 -18.25 5.42
C GLU A 14 1.74 -18.72 4.57
N VAL A 15 0.55 -18.31 4.98
CA VAL A 15 -0.69 -18.49 4.23
C VAL A 15 -1.24 -17.11 3.89
N LEU A 16 -1.28 -16.74 2.61
CA LEU A 16 -1.98 -15.56 2.17
C LEU A 16 -3.46 -15.85 1.92
N ALA A 17 -4.32 -15.08 2.55
CA ALA A 17 -5.70 -14.96 2.17
C ALA A 17 -5.82 -13.99 0.99
N TYR A 18 -6.75 -14.19 0.07
CA TYR A 18 -6.94 -13.28 -1.05
C TYR A 18 -8.37 -13.32 -1.59
N ARG A 19 -8.77 -12.22 -2.20
CA ARG A 19 -10.00 -12.10 -2.94
C ARG A 19 -9.72 -12.27 -4.41
N GLU A 20 -10.57 -13.04 -5.08
CA GLU A 20 -10.48 -13.30 -6.51
C GLU A 20 -11.80 -12.93 -7.19
N GLY A 21 -11.70 -12.22 -8.32
CA GLY A 21 -12.89 -11.78 -9.08
C GLY A 21 -12.60 -11.59 -10.55
N GLY A 22 -13.66 -11.22 -11.28
CA GLY A 22 -13.60 -10.86 -12.68
C GLY A 22 -13.35 -12.02 -13.63
N LYS A 23 -13.71 -11.77 -14.92
CA LYS A 23 -13.64 -12.75 -16.02
C LYS A 23 -12.94 -12.17 -17.27
N GLY A 24 -12.35 -10.97 -17.15
CA GLY A 24 -11.61 -10.35 -18.23
C GLY A 24 -10.35 -11.12 -18.59
N GLU A 25 -9.83 -10.86 -19.80
CA GLU A 25 -8.60 -11.48 -20.29
C GLU A 25 -7.33 -10.85 -19.66
N ARG A 26 -7.41 -9.56 -19.31
CA ARG A 26 -6.33 -8.86 -18.61
C ARG A 26 -6.30 -9.27 -17.15
N VAL A 27 -5.10 -9.42 -16.62
CA VAL A 27 -4.90 -9.74 -15.19
C VAL A 27 -4.42 -8.51 -14.44
N ILE A 28 -4.97 -8.27 -13.24
CA ILE A 28 -4.49 -7.25 -12.33
C ILE A 28 -4.35 -7.81 -10.91
N VAL A 29 -3.23 -7.48 -10.25
CA VAL A 29 -2.97 -7.79 -8.85
C VAL A 29 -3.03 -6.50 -8.03
N LEU A 30 -3.85 -6.46 -6.98
CA LEU A 30 -4.09 -5.27 -6.14
C LEU A 30 -3.43 -5.46 -4.78
N ILE A 31 -2.48 -4.57 -4.44
CA ILE A 31 -1.70 -4.62 -3.19
C ILE A 31 -2.11 -3.45 -2.30
N HIS A 32 -2.72 -3.76 -1.15
CA HIS A 32 -3.24 -2.78 -0.21
C HIS A 32 -2.15 -2.10 0.64
N GLY A 33 -2.52 -1.01 1.32
CA GLY A 33 -1.65 -0.23 2.19
C GLY A 33 -1.62 -0.68 3.65
N ASN A 34 -0.97 0.11 4.50
CA ASN A 34 -0.99 -0.07 5.95
C ASN A 34 -2.41 0.17 6.50
N MET A 35 -2.74 -0.41 7.65
CA MET A 35 -4.05 -0.33 8.32
C MET A 35 -5.23 -0.70 7.40
N SER A 36 -5.05 -1.61 6.43
CA SER A 36 -6.09 -2.01 5.49
C SER A 36 -6.00 -3.50 5.15
N SER A 37 -6.82 -3.95 4.23
CA SER A 37 -6.80 -5.31 3.69
C SER A 37 -7.25 -5.30 2.22
N SER A 38 -7.24 -6.44 1.57
CA SER A 38 -7.77 -6.61 0.22
C SER A 38 -9.25 -6.19 0.08
N LEU A 39 -10.01 -6.19 1.18
CA LEU A 39 -11.42 -5.77 1.16
C LEU A 39 -11.60 -4.29 0.78
N HIS A 40 -10.64 -3.44 1.10
CA HIS A 40 -10.70 -2.02 0.74
C HIS A 40 -10.68 -1.74 -0.77
N PHE A 41 -10.47 -2.79 -1.58
CA PHE A 41 -10.58 -2.72 -3.03
C PHE A 41 -11.93 -3.17 -3.58
N ASP A 42 -12.92 -3.55 -2.77
CA ASP A 42 -14.16 -4.17 -3.25
C ASP A 42 -14.91 -3.30 -4.28
N VAL A 43 -15.00 -1.98 -4.06
CA VAL A 43 -15.64 -1.06 -5.02
C VAL A 43 -14.82 -0.96 -6.32
N LEU A 44 -13.48 -0.93 -6.23
CA LEU A 44 -12.60 -0.94 -7.39
C LEU A 44 -12.68 -2.27 -8.13
N MET A 45 -12.63 -3.39 -7.42
CA MET A 45 -12.77 -4.73 -8.00
C MET A 45 -14.10 -4.86 -8.76
N SER A 46 -15.19 -4.33 -8.18
CA SER A 46 -16.53 -4.32 -8.81
C SER A 46 -16.53 -3.57 -10.15
N ALA A 47 -15.84 -2.43 -10.20
CA ALA A 47 -15.75 -1.64 -11.42
C ALA A 47 -14.83 -2.28 -12.48
N LEU A 48 -13.84 -3.05 -12.08
CA LEU A 48 -12.86 -3.67 -12.97
C LEU A 48 -13.23 -5.09 -13.41
N GLU A 49 -14.11 -5.81 -12.69
CA GLU A 49 -14.41 -7.21 -12.96
C GLU A 49 -14.92 -7.54 -14.38
N PRO A 50 -15.59 -6.62 -15.12
CA PRO A 50 -15.96 -6.89 -16.51
C PRO A 50 -14.77 -6.99 -17.46
N HIS A 51 -13.61 -6.40 -17.08
CA HIS A 51 -12.45 -6.19 -17.94
C HIS A 51 -11.20 -6.94 -17.50
N PHE A 52 -11.11 -7.29 -16.22
CA PHE A 52 -9.93 -7.92 -15.62
C PHE A 52 -10.30 -9.23 -14.93
N LYS A 53 -9.32 -10.14 -14.90
CA LYS A 53 -9.18 -11.13 -13.86
C LYS A 53 -8.40 -10.50 -12.72
N ILE A 54 -8.96 -10.49 -11.50
CA ILE A 54 -8.46 -9.70 -10.37
C ILE A 54 -8.02 -10.61 -9.25
N TYR A 55 -6.87 -10.32 -8.67
CA TYR A 55 -6.34 -10.94 -7.46
C TYR A 55 -5.96 -9.86 -6.46
N ALA A 56 -6.50 -9.94 -5.25
CA ALA A 56 -6.21 -8.99 -4.17
C ALA A 56 -5.82 -9.78 -2.91
N PRO A 57 -4.53 -10.03 -2.66
CA PRO A 57 -4.08 -10.68 -1.44
C PRO A 57 -4.13 -9.73 -0.24
N ASP A 58 -4.43 -10.28 0.94
CA ASP A 58 -4.06 -9.68 2.21
C ASP A 58 -2.56 -9.93 2.42
N LEU A 59 -1.79 -8.89 2.68
CA LEU A 59 -0.36 -9.02 2.98
C LEU A 59 -0.13 -9.79 4.30
N ARG A 60 1.04 -10.40 4.48
CA ARG A 60 1.43 -11.09 5.71
C ARG A 60 1.17 -10.22 6.94
N GLY A 61 0.41 -10.74 7.91
CA GLY A 61 0.04 -10.04 9.14
C GLY A 61 -1.11 -9.05 9.03
N PHE A 62 -1.72 -8.90 7.85
CA PHE A 62 -2.93 -8.13 7.63
C PHE A 62 -4.12 -9.04 7.39
N GLY A 63 -5.33 -8.50 7.56
CA GLY A 63 -6.58 -9.18 7.27
C GLY A 63 -6.57 -10.64 7.76
N HIS A 64 -6.87 -11.54 6.86
CA HIS A 64 -6.98 -12.98 7.14
C HIS A 64 -5.74 -13.81 6.76
N SER A 65 -4.65 -13.16 6.33
CA SER A 65 -3.35 -13.81 6.09
C SER A 65 -2.68 -14.18 7.39
N SER A 66 -1.82 -15.20 7.38
CA SER A 66 -1.05 -15.59 8.56
C SER A 66 0.05 -14.57 8.91
N TYR A 67 0.63 -14.72 10.08
CA TYR A 67 1.77 -13.95 10.55
C TYR A 67 2.63 -14.83 11.45
N HIS A 68 3.32 -15.79 10.83
CA HIS A 68 4.19 -16.73 11.55
C HIS A 68 5.58 -16.17 11.74
N GLU A 69 6.05 -15.40 10.75
CA GLU A 69 7.39 -14.80 10.76
C GLU A 69 7.31 -13.29 10.64
N ARG A 70 8.04 -12.59 11.50
CA ARG A 70 8.21 -11.14 11.42
C ARG A 70 9.06 -10.79 10.20
N PHE A 71 8.90 -9.58 9.66
CA PHE A 71 9.69 -9.06 8.55
C PHE A 71 10.38 -7.74 8.92
N ASN A 72 11.40 -7.34 8.16
CA ASN A 72 12.21 -6.16 8.42
C ASN A 72 12.25 -5.20 7.23
N SER A 73 11.66 -5.56 6.10
CA SER A 73 11.67 -4.76 4.88
C SER A 73 10.43 -4.95 4.03
N LEU A 74 10.10 -3.97 3.21
CA LEU A 74 9.06 -4.12 2.18
C LEU A 74 9.45 -5.14 1.12
N LYS A 75 10.75 -5.40 0.96
CA LYS A 75 11.26 -6.44 0.06
C LYS A 75 10.78 -7.83 0.46
N GLU A 76 10.77 -8.17 1.75
CA GLU A 76 10.26 -9.47 2.22
C GLU A 76 8.76 -9.64 1.91
N LEU A 77 7.97 -8.56 1.95
CA LEU A 77 6.58 -8.61 1.52
C LEU A 77 6.44 -8.72 -0.01
N SER A 78 7.34 -8.09 -0.76
CA SER A 78 7.43 -8.27 -2.21
C SER A 78 7.76 -9.71 -2.60
N GLU A 79 8.67 -10.38 -1.87
CA GLU A 79 9.00 -11.80 -2.04
C GLU A 79 7.80 -12.72 -1.73
N ASP A 80 6.96 -12.38 -0.75
CA ASP A 80 5.69 -13.08 -0.51
C ASP A 80 4.75 -12.98 -1.74
N ILE A 81 4.66 -11.80 -2.34
CA ILE A 81 3.86 -11.58 -3.55
C ILE A 81 4.47 -12.32 -4.76
N GLU A 82 5.79 -12.43 -4.84
CA GLU A 82 6.45 -13.23 -5.89
C GLU A 82 6.03 -14.70 -5.80
N LEU A 83 6.11 -15.31 -4.61
CA LEU A 83 5.64 -16.67 -4.39
C LEU A 83 4.15 -16.85 -4.70
N PHE A 84 3.32 -15.84 -4.39
CA PHE A 84 1.88 -15.83 -4.69
C PHE A 84 1.64 -15.83 -6.21
N VAL A 85 2.32 -14.92 -6.94
CA VAL A 85 2.23 -14.76 -8.39
C VAL A 85 2.74 -16.02 -9.13
N GLU A 86 3.85 -16.60 -8.66
CA GLU A 86 4.39 -17.86 -9.18
C GLU A 86 3.40 -19.02 -9.08
N LYS A 87 2.75 -19.19 -7.92
CA LYS A 87 1.76 -20.25 -7.71
C LYS A 87 0.53 -20.09 -8.59
N LEU A 88 0.12 -18.86 -8.86
CA LEU A 88 -0.93 -18.54 -9.83
C LEU A 88 -0.46 -18.62 -11.28
N ARG A 89 0.85 -18.76 -11.54
CA ARG A 89 1.50 -18.79 -12.85
C ARG A 89 1.17 -17.54 -13.68
N LEU A 90 1.10 -16.38 -13.01
CA LEU A 90 0.80 -15.12 -13.68
C LEU A 90 2.04 -14.63 -14.47
N LYS A 91 1.77 -14.08 -15.64
CA LYS A 91 2.76 -13.41 -16.50
C LYS A 91 2.07 -12.29 -17.25
N ASP A 92 2.80 -11.23 -17.57
CA ASP A 92 2.29 -10.09 -18.34
C ASP A 92 1.00 -9.51 -17.73
N PHE A 93 1.08 -9.11 -16.47
CA PHE A 93 -0.07 -8.59 -15.70
C PHE A 93 0.17 -7.17 -15.19
N ASP A 94 -0.92 -6.49 -14.87
CA ASP A 94 -0.89 -5.19 -14.21
C ASP A 94 -0.80 -5.36 -12.69
N MET A 95 -0.10 -4.45 -12.03
CA MET A 95 -0.15 -4.33 -10.57
C MET A 95 -0.68 -2.95 -10.18
N LEU A 96 -1.51 -2.92 -9.16
CA LEU A 96 -1.88 -1.68 -8.49
C LEU A 96 -1.44 -1.77 -7.03
N GLY A 97 -0.70 -0.76 -6.59
CA GLY A 97 -0.28 -0.63 -5.19
C GLY A 97 -0.81 0.66 -4.57
N TRP A 98 -1.52 0.54 -3.45
CA TRP A 98 -2.02 1.67 -2.69
C TRP A 98 -1.16 1.94 -1.46
N SER A 99 -0.72 3.20 -1.27
CA SER A 99 0.07 3.62 -0.10
C SER A 99 1.35 2.77 0.05
N THR A 100 1.55 2.10 1.17
CA THR A 100 2.64 1.13 1.39
C THR A 100 2.68 0.06 0.31
N GLY A 101 1.51 -0.39 -0.18
CA GLY A 101 1.41 -1.34 -1.28
C GLY A 101 2.10 -0.87 -2.56
N GLY A 102 2.15 0.45 -2.78
CA GLY A 102 2.90 1.03 -3.91
C GLY A 102 4.40 0.80 -3.81
N GLY A 103 4.99 0.94 -2.61
CA GLY A 103 6.40 0.63 -2.37
C GLY A 103 6.70 -0.86 -2.60
N ILE A 104 5.80 -1.76 -2.17
CA ILE A 104 5.91 -3.20 -2.42
C ILE A 104 5.85 -3.50 -3.91
N CYS A 105 4.93 -2.88 -4.66
CA CYS A 105 4.81 -3.04 -6.11
C CYS A 105 6.04 -2.51 -6.86
N LEU A 106 6.62 -1.38 -6.43
CA LEU A 106 7.87 -0.86 -7.00
C LEU A 106 9.03 -1.84 -6.81
N GLN A 107 9.17 -2.40 -5.59
CA GLN A 107 10.19 -3.41 -5.33
C GLN A 107 9.97 -4.67 -6.16
N PHE A 108 8.71 -5.14 -6.23
CA PHE A 108 8.34 -6.31 -7.04
C PHE A 108 8.71 -6.11 -8.52
N ALA A 109 8.37 -4.96 -9.10
CA ALA A 109 8.67 -4.67 -10.50
C ALA A 109 10.17 -4.49 -10.77
N ALA A 110 10.94 -4.04 -9.77
CA ALA A 110 12.39 -3.95 -9.87
C ALA A 110 13.05 -5.34 -9.86
N ASP A 111 12.52 -6.27 -9.07
CA ASP A 111 13.04 -7.64 -8.96
C ASP A 111 12.52 -8.54 -10.10
N ASN A 112 11.38 -8.21 -10.73
CA ASN A 112 10.68 -9.00 -11.75
C ASN A 112 10.30 -8.15 -13.00
N PRO A 113 11.25 -7.50 -13.68
CA PRO A 113 10.94 -6.50 -14.72
C PRO A 113 10.27 -7.09 -15.97
N GLU A 114 10.40 -8.41 -16.21
CA GLU A 114 9.86 -9.07 -17.40
C GLU A 114 8.43 -9.59 -17.26
N ILE A 115 7.85 -9.62 -16.06
CA ILE A 115 6.50 -10.15 -15.85
C ILE A 115 5.46 -9.09 -15.51
N VAL A 116 5.91 -7.90 -15.11
CA VAL A 116 5.02 -6.77 -14.84
C VAL A 116 4.86 -5.93 -16.09
N ARG A 117 3.64 -5.90 -16.63
CA ARG A 117 3.32 -5.10 -17.82
C ARG A 117 3.21 -3.62 -17.46
N ARG A 118 2.55 -3.33 -16.33
CA ARG A 118 2.23 -1.97 -15.90
C ARG A 118 2.08 -1.89 -14.39
N LEU A 119 2.56 -0.80 -13.79
CA LEU A 119 2.27 -0.39 -12.42
C LEU A 119 1.26 0.75 -12.39
N VAL A 120 0.30 0.68 -11.48
CA VAL A 120 -0.57 1.79 -11.09
C VAL A 120 -0.30 2.06 -9.61
N LEU A 121 0.35 3.16 -9.30
CA LEU A 121 0.72 3.56 -7.95
C LEU A 121 -0.28 4.61 -7.45
N VAL A 122 -1.04 4.25 -6.42
CA VAL A 122 -2.13 5.08 -5.86
C VAL A 122 -1.69 5.58 -4.49
N GLU A 123 -1.53 6.90 -4.33
CA GLU A 123 -1.07 7.51 -3.07
C GLU A 123 0.15 6.78 -2.49
N SER A 124 1.08 6.41 -3.37
CA SER A 124 2.18 5.50 -3.04
C SER A 124 3.22 6.14 -2.15
N VAL A 125 3.72 5.40 -1.16
CA VAL A 125 4.96 5.76 -0.48
C VAL A 125 6.08 6.01 -1.50
N GLY A 126 6.91 7.03 -1.23
CA GLY A 126 8.02 7.40 -2.11
C GLY A 126 9.17 6.39 -2.09
N ILE A 127 10.12 6.60 -3.02
CA ILE A 127 11.29 5.71 -3.18
C ILE A 127 12.35 5.83 -2.08
N THR A 128 12.23 6.82 -1.19
CA THR A 128 13.16 7.09 -0.08
C THR A 128 12.57 6.76 1.30
N GLY A 129 11.44 6.05 1.32
CA GLY A 129 10.78 5.61 2.53
C GLY A 129 9.97 6.69 3.26
N TYR A 130 9.59 6.37 4.48
CA TYR A 130 8.75 7.21 5.33
C TYR A 130 9.41 7.36 6.71
N PRO A 131 10.20 8.41 6.93
CA PRO A 131 10.99 8.54 8.16
C PRO A 131 10.10 8.82 9.38
N MET A 132 10.46 8.21 10.50
CA MET A 132 9.82 8.42 11.79
C MET A 132 10.84 8.97 12.83
N PHE A 133 10.33 9.81 13.73
CA PHE A 133 11.16 10.52 14.71
C PHE A 133 10.58 10.41 16.11
N HIS A 134 11.43 10.45 17.13
CA HIS A 134 10.98 10.63 18.50
C HIS A 134 10.12 11.88 18.63
N LYS A 135 9.18 11.87 19.56
CA LYS A 135 8.27 13.00 19.81
C LYS A 135 8.69 13.76 21.07
N ASP A 136 8.45 15.07 21.04
CA ASP A 136 8.55 15.90 22.23
C ASP A 136 7.29 15.77 23.11
N VAL A 137 7.21 16.60 24.17
CA VAL A 137 6.10 16.58 25.14
C VAL A 137 4.75 17.01 24.52
N ASP A 138 4.79 17.75 23.42
CA ASP A 138 3.62 18.21 22.66
C ASP A 138 3.27 17.28 21.49
N GLY A 139 3.99 16.15 21.35
CA GLY A 139 3.79 15.17 20.29
C GLY A 139 4.39 15.57 18.94
N GLN A 140 5.24 16.61 18.90
CA GLN A 140 5.88 17.03 17.66
C GLN A 140 7.17 16.22 17.37
N PRO A 141 7.50 15.95 16.09
CA PRO A 141 8.69 15.19 15.74
C PRO A 141 9.96 15.98 16.07
N ILE A 142 10.92 15.31 16.72
CA ILE A 142 12.26 15.83 16.99
C ILE A 142 13.16 15.40 15.83
N LEU A 143 13.33 16.26 14.81
CA LEU A 143 13.92 15.91 13.52
C LEU A 143 15.37 15.41 13.55
N ASP A 144 16.13 15.69 14.60
CA ASP A 144 17.49 15.18 14.84
C ASP A 144 17.53 13.85 15.62
N LYS A 145 16.36 13.28 15.94
CA LYS A 145 16.23 12.01 16.69
C LYS A 145 15.33 11.02 15.94
N PRO A 146 15.82 10.38 14.87
CA PRO A 146 15.06 9.35 14.18
C PRO A 146 14.83 8.14 15.09
N LEU A 147 13.70 7.44 14.91
CA LEU A 147 13.50 6.11 15.46
C LEU A 147 14.43 5.14 14.72
N LEU A 148 15.06 4.21 15.44
CA LEU A 148 16.04 3.31 14.83
C LEU A 148 15.69 1.83 14.97
N THR A 149 14.88 1.48 15.96
CA THR A 149 14.54 0.09 16.29
C THR A 149 13.04 -0.15 16.27
N LYS A 150 12.63 -1.41 16.16
CA LYS A 150 11.22 -1.80 16.29
C LYS A 150 10.66 -1.49 17.68
N GLU A 151 11.52 -1.52 18.68
CA GLU A 151 11.18 -1.13 20.05
C GLU A 151 10.87 0.37 20.13
N ASP A 152 11.66 1.21 19.47
CA ASP A 152 11.38 2.66 19.38
C ASP A 152 10.05 2.91 18.65
N VAL A 153 9.82 2.22 17.54
CA VAL A 153 8.56 2.31 16.78
C VAL A 153 7.36 1.91 17.65
N ALA A 154 7.44 0.80 18.38
CA ALA A 154 6.38 0.32 19.26
C ALA A 154 6.04 1.31 20.39
N LEU A 155 7.00 2.16 20.79
CA LEU A 155 6.86 3.15 21.85
C LEU A 155 6.43 4.53 21.33
N ASP A 156 6.33 4.74 20.00
CA ASP A 156 5.88 6.04 19.46
C ASP A 156 4.52 6.42 20.02
N PRO A 157 4.42 7.56 20.76
CA PRO A 157 3.21 7.88 21.52
C PRO A 157 2.09 8.47 20.66
N VAL A 158 2.36 8.78 19.39
CA VAL A 158 1.43 9.51 18.51
C VAL A 158 0.90 8.61 17.39
N GLN A 159 1.79 7.93 16.67
CA GLN A 159 1.43 7.21 15.45
C GLN A 159 1.22 5.70 15.67
N VAL A 160 1.94 5.07 16.62
CA VAL A 160 1.96 3.61 16.74
C VAL A 160 1.24 3.12 17.99
N ARG A 161 1.62 3.60 19.16
CA ARG A 161 1.07 3.11 20.43
C ARG A 161 -0.45 3.24 20.53
N PRO A 162 -1.08 4.37 20.15
CA PRO A 162 -2.54 4.48 20.19
C PRO A 162 -3.24 3.48 19.25
N VAL A 163 -2.64 3.20 18.09
CA VAL A 163 -3.16 2.21 17.13
C VAL A 163 -3.04 0.80 17.69
N LEU A 164 -1.90 0.43 18.28
CA LEU A 164 -1.72 -0.87 18.94
C LEU A 164 -2.75 -1.09 20.05
N GLU A 165 -3.00 -0.06 20.87
CA GLU A 165 -4.02 -0.10 21.92
C GLU A 165 -5.44 -0.26 21.34
N ALA A 166 -5.73 0.41 20.21
CA ALA A 166 -7.02 0.29 19.53
C ALA A 166 -7.22 -1.13 18.95
N ILE A 167 -6.18 -1.73 18.37
CA ILE A 167 -6.22 -3.12 17.90
C ILE A 167 -6.50 -4.08 19.07
N GLU A 168 -5.77 -3.94 20.17
CA GLU A 168 -5.92 -4.79 21.36
C GLU A 168 -7.34 -4.70 21.94
N LYS A 169 -7.89 -3.48 22.04
CA LYS A 169 -9.22 -3.20 22.58
C LYS A 169 -10.35 -3.44 21.56
N LYS A 170 -10.01 -3.69 20.29
CA LYS A 170 -10.96 -3.72 19.15
C LYS A 170 -11.77 -2.42 19.04
N ASP A 171 -11.10 -1.29 19.19
CA ASP A 171 -11.71 0.03 19.22
C ASP A 171 -12.00 0.54 17.79
N ALA A 172 -13.20 0.24 17.31
CA ALA A 172 -13.67 0.67 16.00
C ALA A 172 -13.84 2.20 15.89
N ASP A 173 -14.20 2.86 16.99
CA ASP A 173 -14.44 4.31 17.01
C ASP A 173 -13.12 5.07 16.87
N PHE A 174 -12.03 4.56 17.46
CA PHE A 174 -10.70 5.10 17.27
C PHE A 174 -10.31 5.06 15.78
N TYR A 175 -10.47 3.92 15.12
CA TYR A 175 -10.14 3.78 13.69
C TYR A 175 -11.00 4.69 12.81
N ARG A 176 -12.30 4.81 13.12
CA ARG A 176 -13.19 5.73 12.42
C ARG A 176 -12.72 7.18 12.53
N ALA A 177 -12.38 7.61 13.74
CA ALA A 177 -11.89 8.97 13.98
C ALA A 177 -10.56 9.21 13.25
N LEU A 178 -9.60 8.27 13.34
CA LEU A 178 -8.31 8.35 12.68
C LEU A 178 -8.45 8.45 11.15
N TRP A 179 -9.25 7.57 10.54
CA TRP A 179 -9.42 7.54 9.09
C TRP A 179 -10.18 8.75 8.56
N ASN A 180 -11.18 9.24 9.30
CA ASN A 180 -11.86 10.48 8.93
C ASN A 180 -10.92 11.69 8.98
N ALA A 181 -9.97 11.71 9.89
CA ALA A 181 -9.01 12.80 10.03
C ALA A 181 -7.86 12.75 9.01
N ALA A 182 -7.40 11.55 8.64
CA ALA A 182 -6.18 11.38 7.85
C ALA A 182 -6.44 10.89 6.41
N ILE A 183 -7.40 9.99 6.20
CA ILE A 183 -7.61 9.31 4.91
C ILE A 183 -8.70 9.99 4.09
N TYR A 184 -9.86 10.28 4.71
CA TYR A 184 -11.04 10.85 4.04
C TYR A 184 -11.07 12.38 4.09
N THR A 185 -9.95 12.99 3.76
CA THR A 185 -9.70 14.45 3.90
C THR A 185 -10.36 15.29 2.80
N ALA A 186 -10.82 14.68 1.70
CA ALA A 186 -11.59 15.36 0.65
C ALA A 186 -13.09 15.51 0.98
N GLY A 187 -13.54 14.97 2.11
CA GLY A 187 -14.93 15.06 2.58
C GLY A 187 -15.85 13.96 2.10
N ASN A 188 -15.33 12.95 1.39
CA ASN A 188 -16.06 11.75 1.04
C ASN A 188 -15.72 10.64 2.03
N GLN A 189 -16.63 9.68 2.18
CA GLN A 189 -16.46 8.49 2.99
C GLN A 189 -17.13 7.32 2.26
N PRO A 190 -16.71 6.07 2.51
CA PRO A 190 -17.48 4.91 2.08
C PRO A 190 -18.92 5.01 2.63
N ASP A 191 -19.87 4.39 1.96
CA ASP A 191 -21.19 4.23 2.58
C ASP A 191 -21.06 3.45 3.90
N HIS A 192 -22.09 3.57 4.75
CA HIS A 192 -22.03 3.06 6.11
C HIS A 192 -21.73 1.55 6.16
N GLU A 193 -22.30 0.75 5.28
CA GLU A 193 -22.12 -0.70 5.27
C GLU A 193 -20.67 -1.07 4.94
N HIS A 194 -20.10 -0.50 3.88
CA HIS A 194 -18.69 -0.72 3.52
C HIS A 194 -17.74 -0.22 4.61
N TYR A 195 -18.02 0.97 5.17
CA TYR A 195 -17.13 1.55 6.18
C TYR A 195 -17.03 0.69 7.44
N GLU A 196 -18.17 0.16 7.93
CA GLU A 196 -18.16 -0.74 9.10
C GLU A 196 -17.30 -1.98 8.85
N VAL A 197 -17.42 -2.59 7.69
CA VAL A 197 -16.66 -3.81 7.37
C VAL A 197 -15.17 -3.49 7.18
N TYR A 198 -14.84 -2.36 6.56
CA TYR A 198 -13.44 -1.93 6.43
C TYR A 198 -12.78 -1.74 7.80
N ILE A 199 -13.47 -1.11 8.76
CA ILE A 199 -12.95 -0.94 10.12
C ILE A 199 -12.71 -2.30 10.81
N GLN A 200 -13.60 -3.27 10.64
CA GLN A 200 -13.39 -4.60 11.22
C GLN A 200 -12.16 -5.28 10.61
N GLU A 201 -11.89 -5.11 9.32
CA GLU A 201 -10.68 -5.63 8.66
C GLU A 201 -9.39 -4.94 9.17
N MET A 202 -9.42 -3.61 9.41
CA MET A 202 -8.29 -2.86 9.98
C MET A 202 -7.88 -3.41 11.34
N LEU A 203 -8.84 -3.80 12.18
CA LEU A 203 -8.62 -4.36 13.50
C LEU A 203 -7.99 -5.77 13.49
N LEU A 204 -7.85 -6.39 12.32
CA LEU A 204 -7.17 -7.68 12.15
C LEU A 204 -5.65 -7.55 11.96
N GLN A 205 -5.11 -6.35 11.85
CA GLN A 205 -3.68 -6.14 11.67
C GLN A 205 -2.86 -6.60 12.88
N ARG A 206 -1.72 -7.27 12.64
CA ARG A 206 -0.83 -7.82 13.67
C ARG A 206 0.62 -7.37 13.54
N ASN A 207 0.96 -6.70 12.45
CA ASN A 207 2.32 -6.38 12.02
C ASN A 207 2.65 -4.88 12.03
N LEU A 208 1.84 -4.03 12.71
CA LEU A 208 1.96 -2.57 12.65
C LEU A 208 3.39 -2.08 12.85
N VAL A 209 4.08 -2.60 13.88
CA VAL A 209 5.47 -2.21 14.18
C VAL A 209 6.42 -2.60 13.04
N ASP A 210 6.23 -3.79 12.46
CA ASP A 210 7.12 -4.29 11.41
C ASP A 210 6.93 -3.54 10.10
N ILE A 211 5.70 -3.18 9.75
CA ILE A 211 5.44 -2.41 8.54
C ILE A 211 5.96 -0.98 8.65
N ASP A 212 5.77 -0.31 9.80
CA ASP A 212 6.27 1.05 10.02
C ASP A 212 7.80 1.08 10.04
N TYR A 213 8.42 0.09 10.70
CA TYR A 213 9.88 -0.10 10.66
C TYR A 213 10.38 -0.31 9.22
N SER A 214 9.71 -1.14 8.43
CA SER A 214 10.08 -1.41 7.05
C SER A 214 9.94 -0.18 6.16
N LEU A 215 8.93 0.66 6.39
CA LEU A 215 8.75 1.94 5.70
C LEU A 215 9.87 2.93 6.01
N MET A 216 10.36 2.99 7.26
CA MET A 216 11.48 3.85 7.62
C MET A 216 12.74 3.52 6.83
N TYR A 217 13.05 2.24 6.70
CA TYR A 217 14.28 1.74 6.06
C TYR A 217 14.15 1.52 4.54
N PHE A 218 12.96 1.73 3.97
CA PHE A 218 12.75 1.59 2.54
C PHE A 218 13.46 2.70 1.76
N ASN A 219 14.47 2.35 0.97
CA ASN A 219 15.16 3.31 0.12
C ASN A 219 15.63 2.64 -1.19
N MET A 220 14.83 2.80 -2.25
CA MET A 220 15.14 2.32 -3.61
C MET A 220 16.00 3.29 -4.42
N SER A 221 16.27 4.51 -3.92
CA SER A 221 17.13 5.47 -4.59
C SER A 221 18.61 5.06 -4.47
N ARG A 222 19.53 5.82 -5.11
CA ARG A 222 20.97 5.70 -4.86
C ARG A 222 21.45 6.65 -3.76
N GLU A 223 20.59 7.54 -3.30
CA GLU A 223 20.95 8.57 -2.36
C GLU A 223 20.93 8.02 -0.93
N GLU A 224 21.78 8.58 -0.09
CA GLU A 224 21.77 8.32 1.34
C GLU A 224 20.64 9.11 2.00
N ASN A 225 19.88 8.45 2.87
CA ASN A 225 18.94 9.09 3.79
C ASN A 225 19.38 8.86 5.24
N ILE A 226 18.58 9.30 6.21
CA ILE A 226 18.88 9.16 7.64
C ILE A 226 19.02 7.71 8.13
N TYR A 227 18.61 6.72 7.34
CA TYR A 227 18.68 5.29 7.65
C TYR A 227 19.77 4.55 6.85
N GLY A 228 20.45 5.22 5.93
CA GLY A 228 21.54 4.67 5.16
C GLY A 228 21.46 4.89 3.65
N VAL A 229 22.38 4.26 2.95
CA VAL A 229 22.47 4.35 1.49
C VAL A 229 21.38 3.50 0.85
N GLY A 230 20.73 4.05 -0.15
CA GLY A 230 19.69 3.34 -0.91
C GLY A 230 20.25 2.25 -1.84
N THR A 231 19.36 1.34 -2.25
CA THR A 231 19.71 0.17 -3.06
C THR A 231 19.94 0.49 -4.54
N GLY A 232 19.34 1.59 -5.05
CA GLY A 232 19.31 1.91 -6.47
C GLY A 232 18.31 1.07 -7.28
N ASP A 233 17.48 0.27 -6.63
CA ASP A 233 16.56 -0.67 -7.30
C ASP A 233 15.51 0.03 -8.15
N ILE A 234 15.19 1.28 -7.91
CA ILE A 234 14.26 2.05 -8.76
C ILE A 234 14.69 2.06 -10.24
N GLU A 235 15.99 1.98 -10.51
CA GLU A 235 16.52 1.97 -11.86
C GLU A 235 16.23 0.66 -12.62
N LYS A 236 15.86 -0.41 -11.93
CA LYS A 236 15.49 -1.69 -12.52
C LYS A 236 14.04 -1.74 -13.00
N VAL A 237 13.16 -0.86 -12.45
CA VAL A 237 11.76 -0.78 -12.87
C VAL A 237 11.69 -0.40 -14.35
N ASP A 238 11.19 -1.30 -15.21
CA ASP A 238 11.18 -1.13 -16.68
C ASP A 238 9.80 -1.29 -17.33
N CYS A 239 8.72 -1.32 -16.55
CA CYS A 239 7.34 -1.33 -17.05
C CYS A 239 6.77 0.09 -17.23
N LEU A 240 5.55 0.20 -17.78
CA LEU A 240 4.78 1.43 -17.75
C LEU A 240 4.34 1.73 -16.32
N VAL A 241 4.39 3.00 -15.90
CA VAL A 241 3.99 3.42 -14.54
C VAL A 241 3.02 4.59 -14.62
N ASP A 242 1.86 4.43 -14.00
CA ASP A 242 0.93 5.53 -13.74
C ASP A 242 0.95 5.84 -12.23
N VAL A 243 1.24 7.09 -11.89
CA VAL A 243 1.27 7.58 -10.51
C VAL A 243 0.04 8.45 -10.29
N ILE A 244 -0.85 8.01 -9.43
CA ILE A 244 -2.10 8.70 -9.06
C ILE A 244 -1.91 9.31 -7.68
N GLN A 245 -2.11 10.62 -7.55
CA GLN A 245 -1.93 11.36 -6.29
C GLN A 245 -3.03 12.38 -6.08
N GLY A 246 -3.63 12.38 -4.91
CA GLY A 246 -4.62 13.37 -4.47
C GLY A 246 -3.98 14.63 -3.89
N LYS A 247 -4.51 15.80 -4.23
CA LYS A 247 -4.01 17.09 -3.69
C LYS A 247 -4.28 17.27 -2.20
N ASN A 248 -5.23 16.55 -1.65
CA ASN A 248 -5.64 16.62 -0.24
C ASN A 248 -5.14 15.41 0.56
N ASP A 249 -4.15 14.68 0.05
CA ASP A 249 -3.52 13.60 0.80
C ASP A 249 -2.62 14.17 1.91
N PHE A 250 -2.98 13.89 3.18
CA PHE A 250 -2.21 14.30 4.35
C PHE A 250 -1.35 13.17 4.91
N VAL A 251 -1.39 11.99 4.31
CA VAL A 251 -0.59 10.83 4.71
C VAL A 251 0.68 10.74 3.86
N VAL A 252 0.52 10.81 2.53
CA VAL A 252 1.64 10.76 1.59
C VAL A 252 1.79 12.13 0.92
N PRO A 253 2.84 12.89 1.25
CA PRO A 253 3.11 14.19 0.64
C PRO A 253 3.32 14.09 -0.87
N LEU A 254 2.94 15.14 -1.61
CA LEU A 254 3.09 15.21 -3.09
C LEU A 254 4.52 14.95 -3.55
N GLU A 255 5.50 15.37 -2.77
CA GLU A 255 6.92 15.20 -3.04
C GLU A 255 7.33 13.72 -3.19
N MET A 256 6.61 12.80 -2.55
CA MET A 256 6.84 11.35 -2.71
C MET A 256 6.47 10.88 -4.12
N ALA A 257 5.29 11.27 -4.61
CA ALA A 257 4.86 10.96 -5.98
C ALA A 257 5.76 11.64 -7.03
N GLU A 258 6.13 12.90 -6.80
CA GLU A 258 7.06 13.64 -7.65
C GLU A 258 8.45 12.99 -7.69
N GLY A 259 8.92 12.47 -6.55
CA GLY A 259 10.17 11.73 -6.44
C GLY A 259 10.17 10.44 -7.29
N ILE A 260 9.08 9.67 -7.25
CA ILE A 260 8.88 8.49 -8.12
C ILE A 260 8.93 8.92 -9.59
N CYS A 261 8.16 9.93 -9.96
CA CYS A 261 8.09 10.44 -11.33
C CYS A 261 9.45 10.93 -11.83
N LYS A 262 10.18 11.68 -11.01
CA LYS A 262 11.54 12.16 -11.32
C LYS A 262 12.51 11.02 -11.58
N ALA A 263 12.49 9.98 -10.72
CA ALA A 263 13.39 8.83 -10.85
C ALA A 263 13.12 8.00 -12.12
N LEU A 264 11.84 7.87 -12.52
CA LEU A 264 11.44 7.06 -13.68
C LEU A 264 11.33 7.85 -14.98
N SER A 265 11.30 9.19 -14.93
CA SER A 265 11.16 10.04 -16.13
C SER A 265 12.24 9.80 -17.21
N PRO A 266 13.51 9.48 -16.91
CA PRO A 266 14.51 9.22 -17.94
C PRO A 266 14.16 8.04 -18.85
N LYS A 267 13.30 7.13 -18.39
CA LYS A 267 12.82 5.98 -19.18
C LYS A 267 11.64 6.31 -20.09
N GLY A 268 10.98 7.48 -19.90
CA GLY A 268 9.82 7.89 -20.69
C GLY A 268 8.58 7.01 -20.49
N LYS A 269 8.51 6.24 -19.39
CA LYS A 269 7.46 5.25 -19.12
C LYS A 269 6.53 5.64 -17.96
N VAL A 270 6.67 6.83 -17.37
CA VAL A 270 5.88 7.31 -16.23
C VAL A 270 4.89 8.39 -16.66
N THR A 271 3.65 8.29 -16.14
CA THR A 271 2.61 9.32 -16.26
C THR A 271 2.15 9.72 -14.87
N TYR A 272 2.06 11.01 -14.57
CA TYR A 272 1.58 11.55 -13.32
C TYR A 272 0.15 12.05 -13.45
N HIS A 273 -0.73 11.61 -12.56
CA HIS A 273 -2.13 11.97 -12.49
C HIS A 273 -2.41 12.62 -11.13
N LEU A 274 -2.45 13.96 -11.12
CA LEU A 274 -2.76 14.72 -9.91
C LEU A 274 -4.26 15.00 -9.85
N LEU A 275 -4.93 14.49 -8.81
CA LEU A 275 -6.37 14.57 -8.64
C LEU A 275 -6.78 15.71 -7.70
N ASP A 276 -7.64 16.61 -8.18
CA ASP A 276 -8.26 17.64 -7.36
C ASP A 276 -9.31 17.02 -6.42
N LYS A 277 -9.47 17.57 -5.20
CA LYS A 277 -10.46 17.12 -4.22
C LYS A 277 -10.37 15.61 -3.95
N CYS A 278 -9.16 15.13 -3.78
CA CYS A 278 -8.86 13.74 -3.53
C CYS A 278 -7.89 13.65 -2.35
N GLY A 279 -8.22 12.85 -1.34
CA GLY A 279 -7.39 12.52 -0.20
C GLY A 279 -6.60 11.24 -0.44
N HIS A 280 -6.27 10.54 0.65
CA HIS A 280 -5.45 9.32 0.60
C HIS A 280 -6.18 8.08 0.05
N ASN A 281 -7.48 8.17 -0.25
CA ASN A 281 -8.23 7.05 -0.84
C ASN A 281 -8.98 7.46 -2.11
N PRO A 282 -8.32 7.53 -3.27
CA PRO A 282 -8.95 7.84 -4.54
C PRO A 282 -10.06 6.86 -4.96
N MET A 283 -10.05 5.62 -4.46
CA MET A 283 -11.11 4.64 -4.73
C MET A 283 -12.46 5.05 -4.09
N VAL A 284 -12.41 5.89 -3.06
CA VAL A 284 -13.61 6.50 -2.42
C VAL A 284 -13.89 7.88 -3.01
N ASP A 285 -12.86 8.70 -3.22
CA ASP A 285 -13.02 10.09 -3.62
C ASP A 285 -13.28 10.27 -5.12
N GLN A 286 -12.63 9.48 -5.97
CA GLN A 286 -12.54 9.66 -7.43
C GLN A 286 -12.50 8.31 -8.16
N LEU A 287 -13.32 7.34 -7.76
CA LEU A 287 -13.31 5.97 -8.31
C LEU A 287 -13.33 5.96 -9.85
N ASP A 288 -14.22 6.76 -10.47
CA ASP A 288 -14.36 6.82 -11.93
C ASP A 288 -13.05 7.24 -12.61
N LYS A 289 -12.30 8.17 -12.00
CA LYS A 289 -10.99 8.61 -12.51
C LYS A 289 -9.93 7.54 -12.37
N VAL A 290 -9.91 6.82 -11.24
CA VAL A 290 -8.99 5.68 -11.05
C VAL A 290 -9.27 4.61 -12.09
N VAL A 291 -10.54 4.26 -12.30
CA VAL A 291 -10.97 3.29 -13.33
C VAL A 291 -10.60 3.76 -14.72
N GLU A 292 -10.88 5.02 -15.08
CA GLU A 292 -10.51 5.62 -16.37
C GLU A 292 -9.01 5.46 -16.65
N ILE A 293 -8.16 5.79 -15.67
CA ILE A 293 -6.69 5.66 -15.80
C ILE A 293 -6.30 4.19 -15.99
N ILE A 294 -6.85 3.27 -15.20
CA ILE A 294 -6.55 1.83 -15.31
C ILE A 294 -6.98 1.30 -16.69
N MET A 295 -8.12 1.74 -17.21
CA MET A 295 -8.67 1.29 -18.50
C MET A 295 -7.99 1.90 -19.71
N ALA A 296 -7.33 3.04 -19.59
CA ALA A 296 -6.75 3.81 -20.71
C ALA A 296 -5.62 3.10 -21.46
N ARG A 297 -5.05 2.00 -20.93
CA ARG A 297 -3.86 1.31 -21.51
C ARG A 297 -4.01 -0.20 -21.48
#